data_396399c3204c41b9fd7ec8f1991a0d96
#
_entry.id   396399c3204c41b9fd7ec8f1991a0d96
#
_cell.length_a   1.000
_cell.length_b   1.000
_cell.length_c   1.000
_cell.angle_alpha   90.00
_cell.angle_beta   90.00
_cell.angle_gamma   90.00
#
_symmetry.space_group_name_H-M   'P 1'
#
loop_
_entity.id
_entity.type
_entity.pdbx_description
1 polymer ?
#
loop_
_entity_poly.entity_id
_entity_poly.type
_entity_poly.pdbx_seq_one_letter_code
_entity_poly.pdbx_strand_id
1 'polypeptide(L)'
;DHDHGARWQPLSDAVASGACVSLHNDGSVSPPTPLLNVQTAATRRTRSGAVHDPEQRITLDQALRAHTINAARTLGRDHLVGSIAVGKLADFVGLSDDPYCVDPGELAQTISVLGTWLGGQRINLGTFLAAAGAQDPAPHQHLNETAHARHCC
;
A
#
# COMPACT_ATOMS: atom_id res chain seq x y z
N ASP A 1 -21.93 -5.76 -18.13
CA ASP A 1 -21.71 -7.21 -18.31
C ASP A 1 -20.91 -7.75 -17.17
N HIS A 2 -21.53 -8.63 -16.37
CA HIS A 2 -20.94 -9.27 -15.18
C HIS A 2 -19.64 -10.00 -15.50
N ASP A 3 -19.56 -10.64 -16.66
CA ASP A 3 -18.40 -11.44 -17.08
C ASP A 3 -17.14 -10.62 -17.38
N HIS A 4 -17.28 -9.37 -17.81
CA HIS A 4 -16.11 -8.48 -18.03
C HIS A 4 -15.55 -7.93 -16.71
N GLY A 5 -16.42 -7.67 -15.72
CA GLY A 5 -16.00 -7.24 -14.38
C GLY A 5 -15.27 -8.33 -13.61
N ALA A 6 -15.64 -9.59 -13.82
CA ALA A 6 -15.05 -10.75 -13.14
C ALA A 6 -13.60 -11.02 -13.56
N ARG A 7 -13.15 -10.48 -14.70
CA ARG A 7 -11.75 -10.62 -15.19
C ARG A 7 -10.94 -9.35 -15.08
N TRP A 8 -11.43 -8.36 -14.34
CA TRP A 8 -10.71 -7.11 -14.19
C TRP A 8 -9.55 -7.28 -13.21
N GLN A 9 -8.34 -7.05 -13.69
CA GLN A 9 -7.09 -7.20 -12.92
C GLN A 9 -6.96 -8.58 -12.25
N PRO A 10 -6.66 -9.65 -13.00
CA PRO A 10 -6.55 -11.01 -12.49
C PRO A 10 -5.25 -11.18 -11.69
N LEU A 11 -5.21 -10.67 -10.46
CA LEU A 11 -3.99 -10.60 -9.64
C LEU A 11 -3.50 -11.99 -9.21
N SER A 12 -4.45 -12.85 -8.77
CA SER A 12 -4.11 -14.21 -8.33
C SER A 12 -3.52 -15.03 -9.48
N ASP A 13 -4.13 -14.97 -10.67
CA ASP A 13 -3.63 -15.67 -11.85
C ASP A 13 -2.25 -15.14 -12.26
N ALA A 14 -2.05 -13.83 -12.23
CA ALA A 14 -0.77 -13.21 -12.54
C ALA A 14 0.32 -13.68 -11.55
N VAL A 15 0.04 -13.70 -10.25
CA VAL A 15 0.95 -14.21 -9.23
C VAL A 15 1.22 -15.69 -9.42
N ALA A 16 0.18 -16.50 -9.67
CA ALA A 16 0.31 -17.94 -9.89
C ALA A 16 1.15 -18.27 -11.14
N SER A 17 1.12 -17.43 -12.16
CA SER A 17 1.98 -17.58 -13.36
C SER A 17 3.45 -17.26 -13.11
N GLY A 18 3.82 -16.78 -11.91
CA GLY A 18 5.18 -16.33 -11.59
C GLY A 18 5.50 -14.91 -12.06
N ALA A 19 4.51 -14.15 -12.53
CA ALA A 19 4.72 -12.78 -12.95
C ALA A 19 5.10 -11.89 -11.76
N CYS A 20 5.98 -10.92 -12.01
CA CYS A 20 6.32 -9.90 -11.03
C CYS A 20 5.22 -8.84 -11.00
N VAL A 21 4.23 -9.03 -10.14
CA VAL A 21 3.10 -8.11 -9.99
C VAL A 21 3.52 -6.90 -9.16
N SER A 22 3.27 -5.70 -9.67
CA SER A 22 3.34 -4.43 -8.92
C SER A 22 2.01 -3.68 -8.99
N LEU A 23 1.72 -2.89 -7.96
CA LEU A 23 0.51 -2.10 -7.86
C LEU A 23 0.83 -0.60 -7.94
N HIS A 24 -0.05 0.17 -8.56
CA HIS A 24 0.02 1.63 -8.62
C HIS A 24 -1.38 2.25 -8.61
N ASN A 25 -1.45 3.56 -8.45
CA ASN A 25 -2.72 4.28 -8.40
C ASN A 25 -3.08 4.98 -9.70
N ASP A 26 -2.20 4.93 -10.72
CA ASP A 26 -2.37 5.66 -11.98
C ASP A 26 -2.64 7.16 -11.72
N GLY A 27 -1.64 7.82 -11.16
CA GLY A 27 -1.74 9.18 -10.61
C GLY A 27 -2.47 10.13 -11.55
N SER A 28 -3.35 10.96 -11.07
CA SER A 28 -4.44 11.73 -11.62
C SER A 28 -5.77 10.97 -11.76
N VAL A 29 -5.78 9.65 -11.93
CA VAL A 29 -7.02 8.85 -11.92
C VAL A 29 -7.45 8.57 -10.49
N SER A 30 -6.52 8.22 -9.62
CA SER A 30 -6.81 8.03 -8.19
C SER A 30 -5.68 8.58 -7.30
N PRO A 31 -6.01 9.01 -6.06
CA PRO A 31 -4.99 9.44 -5.10
C PRO A 31 -3.99 8.34 -4.80
N PRO A 32 -2.70 8.67 -4.53
CA PRO A 32 -1.69 7.69 -4.15
C PRO A 32 -1.93 7.19 -2.72
N THR A 33 -2.72 6.13 -2.58
CA THR A 33 -3.10 5.53 -1.30
C THR A 33 -2.63 4.07 -1.22
N PRO A 34 -1.33 3.81 -0.96
CA PRO A 34 -0.73 2.47 -1.00
C PRO A 34 -1.45 1.45 -0.11
N LEU A 35 -1.79 1.81 1.12
CA LEU A 35 -2.51 0.90 2.03
C LEU A 35 -3.90 0.51 1.51
N LEU A 36 -4.60 1.42 0.83
CA LEU A 36 -5.88 1.11 0.20
C LEU A 36 -5.71 0.16 -0.99
N ASN A 37 -4.63 0.29 -1.76
CA ASN A 37 -4.33 -0.65 -2.83
C ASN A 37 -4.04 -2.05 -2.29
N VAL A 38 -3.25 -2.13 -1.22
CA VAL A 38 -2.98 -3.39 -0.51
C VAL A 38 -4.28 -4.02 0.00
N GLN A 39 -5.12 -3.24 0.68
CA GLN A 39 -6.44 -3.64 1.14
C GLN A 39 -7.31 -4.16 -0.02
N THR A 40 -7.38 -3.42 -1.12
CA THR A 40 -8.20 -3.79 -2.28
C THR A 40 -7.69 -5.08 -2.93
N ALA A 41 -6.38 -5.24 -3.08
CA ALA A 41 -5.78 -6.44 -3.64
C ALA A 41 -6.03 -7.68 -2.77
N ALA A 42 -6.01 -7.52 -1.45
CA ALA A 42 -6.25 -8.59 -0.49
C ALA A 42 -7.74 -8.94 -0.31
N THR A 43 -8.65 -7.99 -0.54
CA THR A 43 -10.09 -8.18 -0.25
C THR A 43 -10.96 -8.19 -1.50
N ARG A 44 -10.52 -7.59 -2.59
CA ARG A 44 -11.32 -7.34 -3.81
C ARG A 44 -12.60 -6.56 -3.55
N ARG A 45 -12.62 -5.80 -2.46
CA ARG A 45 -13.76 -4.98 -2.07
C ARG A 45 -13.67 -3.61 -2.74
N THR A 46 -14.76 -3.24 -3.40
CA THR A 46 -14.90 -1.91 -4.01
C THR A 46 -15.23 -0.85 -2.95
N ARG A 47 -15.21 0.41 -3.37
CA ARG A 47 -15.59 1.55 -2.54
C ARG A 47 -17.07 1.47 -2.05
N SER A 48 -17.95 0.83 -2.82
CA SER A 48 -19.34 0.59 -2.43
C SER A 48 -19.53 -0.60 -1.49
N GLY A 49 -18.44 -1.33 -1.15
CA GLY A 49 -18.47 -2.51 -0.29
C GLY A 49 -18.71 -3.82 -1.04
N ALA A 50 -19.05 -3.80 -2.33
CA ALA A 50 -19.22 -5.00 -3.12
C ALA A 50 -17.87 -5.72 -3.32
N VAL A 51 -17.89 -7.05 -3.29
CA VAL A 51 -16.72 -7.89 -3.59
C VAL A 51 -16.83 -8.37 -5.04
N HIS A 52 -15.79 -8.11 -5.83
CA HIS A 52 -15.69 -8.55 -7.20
C HIS A 52 -14.57 -9.57 -7.35
N ASP A 53 -14.90 -10.71 -7.96
CA ASP A 53 -13.96 -11.79 -8.29
C ASP A 53 -13.06 -12.18 -7.09
N PRO A 54 -13.64 -12.74 -6.02
CA PRO A 54 -12.92 -13.03 -4.78
C PRO A 54 -11.79 -14.05 -4.97
N GLU A 55 -11.80 -14.84 -6.03
CA GLU A 55 -10.75 -15.79 -6.41
C GLU A 55 -9.46 -15.08 -6.84
N GLN A 56 -9.58 -13.81 -7.26
CA GLN A 56 -8.43 -13.00 -7.66
C GLN A 56 -7.80 -12.22 -6.49
N ARG A 57 -8.17 -12.54 -5.26
CA ARG A 57 -7.46 -12.04 -4.07
C ARG A 57 -6.04 -12.57 -4.05
N ILE A 58 -5.13 -11.73 -3.65
CA ILE A 58 -3.76 -12.14 -3.29
C ILE A 58 -3.57 -12.01 -1.78
N THR A 59 -2.58 -12.68 -1.22
CA THR A 59 -2.30 -12.58 0.21
C THR A 59 -1.83 -11.16 0.57
N LEU A 60 -1.97 -10.81 1.84
CA LEU A 60 -1.46 -9.53 2.35
C LEU A 60 0.03 -9.37 2.08
N ASP A 61 0.85 -10.42 2.28
CA ASP A 61 2.27 -10.41 1.97
C ASP A 61 2.53 -10.13 0.48
N GLN A 62 1.80 -10.80 -0.41
CA GLN A 62 1.92 -10.57 -1.86
C GLN A 62 1.54 -9.13 -2.23
N ALA A 63 0.50 -8.56 -1.63
CA ALA A 63 0.07 -7.19 -1.87
C ALA A 63 1.08 -6.15 -1.35
N LEU A 64 1.65 -6.36 -0.16
CA LEU A 64 2.72 -5.52 0.38
C LEU A 64 3.98 -5.59 -0.48
N ARG A 65 4.37 -6.79 -0.92
CA ARG A 65 5.50 -6.97 -1.84
C ARG A 65 5.26 -6.30 -3.19
N ALA A 66 4.03 -6.29 -3.68
CA ALA A 66 3.66 -5.62 -4.92
C ALA A 66 3.85 -4.09 -4.85
N HIS A 67 3.75 -3.50 -3.66
CA HIS A 67 4.05 -2.08 -3.42
C HIS A 67 5.50 -1.78 -3.03
N THR A 68 6.31 -2.78 -2.76
CA THR A 68 7.68 -2.61 -2.28
C THR A 68 8.70 -3.26 -3.23
N ILE A 69 9.14 -4.45 -2.93
CA ILE A 69 10.22 -5.11 -3.68
C ILE A 69 9.86 -5.42 -5.13
N ASN A 70 8.60 -5.78 -5.41
CA ASN A 70 8.19 -6.06 -6.78
C ASN A 70 8.12 -4.77 -7.61
N ALA A 71 7.62 -3.67 -7.04
CA ALA A 71 7.64 -2.36 -7.68
C ALA A 71 9.09 -1.92 -7.98
N ALA A 72 10.00 -2.13 -7.04
CA ALA A 72 11.43 -1.86 -7.25
C ALA A 72 12.02 -2.71 -8.38
N ARG A 73 11.64 -4.00 -8.48
CA ARG A 73 12.06 -4.89 -9.59
C ARG A 73 11.54 -4.41 -10.94
N THR A 74 10.27 -4.03 -11.01
CA THR A 74 9.67 -3.50 -12.25
C THR A 74 10.43 -2.28 -12.75
N LEU A 75 10.99 -1.47 -11.84
CA LEU A 75 11.81 -0.30 -12.16
C LEU A 75 13.31 -0.61 -12.32
N GLY A 76 13.74 -1.87 -12.17
CA GLY A 76 15.16 -2.24 -12.17
C GLY A 76 15.97 -1.67 -10.99
N ARG A 77 15.31 -1.38 -9.87
CA ARG A 77 15.90 -0.72 -8.68
C ARG A 77 15.91 -1.61 -7.43
N ASP A 78 15.59 -2.86 -7.54
CA ASP A 78 15.50 -3.80 -6.41
C ASP A 78 16.85 -4.08 -5.72
N HIS A 79 17.97 -3.78 -6.36
CA HIS A 79 19.29 -3.77 -5.74
C HIS A 79 19.54 -2.56 -4.82
N LEU A 80 18.76 -1.47 -4.97
CA LEU A 80 18.89 -0.23 -4.20
C LEU A 80 17.81 -0.04 -3.15
N VAL A 81 16.56 -0.41 -3.47
CA VAL A 81 15.36 -0.12 -2.66
C VAL A 81 14.39 -1.30 -2.65
N GLY A 82 13.24 -1.14 -2.01
CA GLY A 82 12.11 -2.08 -2.00
C GLY A 82 12.19 -3.16 -0.91
N SER A 83 13.28 -3.22 -0.15
CA SER A 83 13.38 -4.06 1.05
C SER A 83 14.43 -3.49 2.01
N ILE A 84 14.27 -3.77 3.30
CA ILE A 84 15.26 -3.41 4.32
C ILE A 84 16.33 -4.51 4.31
N ALA A 85 17.47 -4.20 3.72
CA ALA A 85 18.61 -5.13 3.64
C ALA A 85 19.92 -4.35 3.63
N VAL A 86 21.00 -5.00 4.11
CA VAL A 86 22.34 -4.41 4.11
C VAL A 86 22.75 -4.05 2.68
N GLY A 87 23.26 -2.86 2.49
CA GLY A 87 23.70 -2.34 1.19
C GLY A 87 22.63 -1.63 0.38
N LYS A 88 21.37 -1.60 0.85
CA LYS A 88 20.30 -0.82 0.24
C LYS A 88 20.13 0.55 0.91
N LEU A 89 19.48 1.45 0.19
CA LEU A 89 19.11 2.76 0.73
C LEU A 89 18.12 2.57 1.89
N ALA A 90 18.25 3.42 2.90
CA ALA A 90 17.36 3.43 4.05
C ALA A 90 16.05 4.18 3.73
N ASP A 91 15.31 3.66 2.74
CA ASP A 91 14.00 4.16 2.32
C ASP A 91 12.92 3.28 2.94
N PHE A 92 12.18 3.84 3.89
CA PHE A 92 11.14 3.09 4.60
C PHE A 92 10.04 4.01 5.11
N VAL A 93 8.92 3.40 5.46
CA VAL A 93 7.78 4.04 6.11
C VAL A 93 7.57 3.42 7.49
N GLY A 94 7.33 4.25 8.49
CA GLY A 94 6.87 3.81 9.81
C GLY A 94 5.34 3.84 9.85
N LEU A 95 4.75 2.75 10.31
CA LEU A 95 3.30 2.58 10.44
C LEU A 95 2.90 2.57 11.91
N SER A 96 1.66 2.94 12.23
CA SER A 96 1.14 2.94 13.61
C SER A 96 0.92 1.53 14.16
N ASP A 97 0.64 0.57 13.27
CA ASP A 97 0.31 -0.80 13.63
C ASP A 97 0.95 -1.78 12.65
N ASP A 98 1.07 -3.05 13.07
CA ASP A 98 1.52 -4.14 12.22
C ASP A 98 0.40 -4.53 11.24
N PRO A 99 0.61 -4.38 9.92
CA PRO A 99 -0.39 -4.76 8.92
C PRO A 99 -0.86 -6.21 9.02
N TYR A 100 -0.03 -7.10 9.55
CA TYR A 100 -0.38 -8.51 9.71
C TYR A 100 -1.31 -8.76 10.90
N CYS A 101 -1.45 -7.79 11.80
CA CYS A 101 -2.31 -7.84 12.98
C CYS A 101 -3.64 -7.11 12.82
N VAL A 102 -3.86 -6.48 11.65
CA VAL A 102 -5.09 -5.74 11.31
C VAL A 102 -5.89 -6.53 10.29
N ASP A 103 -7.23 -6.46 10.38
CA ASP A 103 -8.10 -7.03 9.35
C ASP A 103 -7.75 -6.43 7.97
N PRO A 104 -7.45 -7.26 6.95
CA PRO A 104 -7.12 -6.75 5.62
C PRO A 104 -8.18 -5.82 5.02
N GLY A 105 -9.43 -5.92 5.46
CA GLY A 105 -10.52 -5.04 5.02
C GLY A 105 -10.51 -3.66 5.66
N GLU A 106 -9.66 -3.42 6.66
CA GLU A 106 -9.63 -2.19 7.45
C GLU A 106 -8.24 -1.52 7.49
N LEU A 107 -7.28 -2.01 6.70
CA LEU A 107 -5.90 -1.52 6.72
C LEU A 107 -5.79 -0.01 6.53
N ALA A 108 -6.46 0.52 5.51
CA ALA A 108 -6.37 1.93 5.14
C ALA A 108 -7.06 2.87 6.13
N GLN A 109 -7.97 2.35 6.94
CA GLN A 109 -8.70 3.11 7.97
C GLN A 109 -8.01 3.03 9.34
N THR A 110 -7.35 1.90 9.62
CA THR A 110 -6.77 1.62 10.94
C THR A 110 -5.32 2.07 11.01
N ILE A 111 -4.54 1.84 9.94
CA ILE A 111 -3.10 2.10 9.95
C ILE A 111 -2.80 3.51 9.46
N SER A 112 -2.10 4.27 10.29
CA SER A 112 -1.59 5.59 9.96
C SER A 112 -0.09 5.54 9.64
N VAL A 113 0.36 6.44 8.74
CA VAL A 113 1.79 6.65 8.47
C VAL A 113 2.36 7.59 9.51
N LEU A 114 3.27 7.09 10.35
CA LEU A 114 3.96 7.86 11.39
C LEU A 114 5.13 8.68 10.83
N GLY A 115 5.67 8.26 9.70
CA GLY A 115 6.74 8.97 9.03
C GLY A 115 7.28 8.20 7.83
N THR A 116 7.94 8.94 6.96
CA THR A 116 8.62 8.40 5.79
C THR A 116 10.08 8.82 5.83
N TRP A 117 10.98 7.91 5.53
CA TRP A 117 12.43 8.15 5.46
C TRP A 117 12.91 7.86 4.06
N LEU A 118 13.77 8.73 3.57
CA LEU A 118 14.45 8.62 2.27
C LEU A 118 15.96 8.76 2.51
N GLY A 119 16.71 7.74 2.16
CA GLY A 119 18.16 7.68 2.44
C GLY A 119 18.49 7.82 3.93
N GLY A 120 17.61 7.33 4.81
CA GLY A 120 17.76 7.45 6.27
C GLY A 120 17.33 8.79 6.88
N GLN A 121 16.96 9.77 6.06
CA GLN A 121 16.49 11.06 6.52
C GLN A 121 14.96 11.10 6.56
N ARG A 122 14.40 11.52 7.69
CA ARG A 122 12.94 11.67 7.82
C ARG A 122 12.47 12.84 6.94
N ILE A 123 11.48 12.56 6.09
CA ILE A 123 10.86 13.59 5.25
C ILE A 123 9.98 14.48 6.12
N ASN A 124 10.23 15.78 6.06
CA ASN A 124 9.29 16.78 6.58
C ASN A 124 8.30 17.11 5.45
N LEU A 125 7.07 16.64 5.59
CA LEU A 125 6.05 16.78 4.55
C LEU A 125 5.74 18.25 4.26
N GLY A 126 5.62 19.10 5.29
CA GLY A 126 5.36 20.54 5.12
C GLY A 126 6.45 21.23 4.31
N THR A 127 7.72 20.99 4.63
CA THR A 127 8.86 21.53 3.87
C THR A 127 8.88 20.97 2.44
N PHE A 128 8.60 19.69 2.25
CA PHE A 128 8.57 19.04 0.94
C PHE A 128 7.46 19.64 0.05
N LEU A 129 6.24 19.77 0.58
CA LEU A 129 5.11 20.35 -0.14
C LEU A 129 5.33 21.83 -0.46
N ALA A 130 5.88 22.60 0.46
CA ALA A 130 6.23 24.00 0.22
C ALA A 130 7.28 24.15 -0.91
N ALA A 131 8.28 23.29 -0.93
CA ALA A 131 9.30 23.26 -2.00
C ALA A 131 8.72 22.83 -3.36
N ALA A 132 7.71 21.97 -3.34
CA ALA A 132 6.99 21.53 -4.55
C ALA A 132 5.91 22.52 -5.03
N GLY A 133 5.69 23.64 -4.32
CA GLY A 133 4.60 24.58 -4.61
C GLY A 133 3.20 24.02 -4.35
N ALA A 134 3.11 22.93 -3.61
CA ALA A 134 1.85 22.29 -3.26
C ALA A 134 1.33 22.82 -1.92
N GLN A 135 0.02 23.00 -1.81
CA GLN A 135 -0.63 23.28 -0.52
C GLN A 135 -0.71 21.99 0.29
N ASP A 136 -0.55 22.12 1.61
CA ASP A 136 -0.72 20.99 2.53
C ASP A 136 -2.15 20.44 2.37
N PRO A 137 -2.34 19.14 2.07
CA PRO A 137 -3.66 18.57 2.03
C PRO A 137 -4.30 18.76 3.41
N ALA A 138 -5.54 19.23 3.45
CA ALA A 138 -6.26 19.39 4.69
C ALA A 138 -6.12 18.12 5.55
N PRO A 139 -5.87 18.25 6.85
CA PRO A 139 -5.68 17.09 7.71
C PRO A 139 -6.92 16.20 7.59
N HIS A 140 -6.69 14.97 7.14
CA HIS A 140 -7.73 13.95 7.22
C HIS A 140 -8.18 13.91 8.67
N GLN A 141 -9.44 14.21 8.92
CA GLN A 141 -10.02 14.14 10.26
C GLN A 141 -9.84 12.71 10.74
N HIS A 142 -8.89 12.51 11.63
CA HIS A 142 -8.72 11.26 12.35
C HIS A 142 -9.98 11.04 13.17
N LEU A 143 -10.82 10.13 12.72
CA LEU A 143 -11.90 9.61 13.51
C LEU A 143 -11.29 8.68 14.55
N ASN A 144 -11.36 9.15 15.82
CA ASN A 144 -11.23 8.42 17.07
C ASN A 144 -9.85 7.91 17.53
N GLU A 145 -9.35 8.66 18.50
CA GLU A 145 -8.51 8.15 19.59
C GLU A 145 -9.26 7.08 20.39
N THR A 146 -9.00 5.82 20.11
CA THR A 146 -9.01 4.75 21.11
C THR A 146 -8.03 3.67 20.65
N ALA A 147 -6.78 3.86 21.05
CA ALA A 147 -5.76 2.83 20.91
C ALA A 147 -6.09 1.67 21.84
N HIS A 148 -6.64 0.60 21.30
CA HIS A 148 -6.57 -0.70 21.93
C HIS A 148 -5.31 -1.41 21.44
N ALA A 149 -4.28 -1.39 22.30
CA ALA A 149 -3.12 -2.23 22.15
C ALA A 149 -3.58 -3.70 22.13
N ARG A 150 -3.63 -4.30 20.95
CA ARG A 150 -3.80 -5.74 20.78
C ARG A 150 -2.41 -6.32 20.58
N HIS A 151 -1.98 -7.11 21.53
CA HIS A 151 -0.78 -7.91 21.41
C HIS A 151 -1.06 -9.04 20.44
N CYS A 152 -0.31 -9.04 19.32
CA CYS A 152 -0.15 -10.25 18.53
C CYS A 152 0.77 -11.21 19.29
N CYS A 153 0.27 -12.40 19.65
CA CYS A 153 1.08 -13.55 20.02
C CYS A 153 1.42 -14.38 18.79
#